data_6e3805c981da2bdce55d24a5210206c0
#
_entry.id   6e3805c981da2bdce55d24a5210206c0
#
_cell.length_a   1.000
_cell.length_b   1.000
_cell.length_c   1.000
_cell.angle_alpha   90.00
_cell.angle_beta   90.00
_cell.angle_gamma   90.00
#
_symmetry.space_group_name_H-M   'P 1'
#
loop_
_entity.id
_entity.type
_entity.pdbx_description
1 polymer ?
#
loop_
_entity_poly.entity_id
_entity_poly.type
_entity_poly.pdbx_seq_one_letter_code
_entity_poly.pdbx_strand_id
1 'polypeptide(L)'
;MELVSITEQATLIDPSGQVAEQVIEHRTDPLTGQVASINLALGEKARVFLGVADLPLLEELQEKSRAGCPFCAAVEKGTRFPPAFAPEGQLRFGGALAMPNLFSKCARDSVVILDVANHVLFPSRIGAPALANGIRAAVELVRRARAFDPAAVHHLAGMNFLPPGGSSVPHPHFQVHVRGVPDSGVARLLTASAAWKARTGRDYWSALVESERTSGQRYLGRDGPVEWLAAFAPSHQREVWGMVPGTGSLAELDDAGIEGLAAGLSRVISFYEEVGAHPFTLAFLSSPAPGQGGEFALQVRACSRPALKPLYVNYETWFGPMFGGDEVHTEAPEAYAAKLRARW
;
A
#
# COMPACT_ATOMS: atom_id res chain seq x y z
N MET A 1 3.24 7.59 -23.35
CA MET A 1 3.88 6.33 -22.84
C MET A 1 3.14 5.19 -23.50
N GLU A 2 3.85 4.20 -24.05
CA GLU A 2 3.21 2.99 -24.57
C GLU A 2 3.00 1.98 -23.43
N LEU A 3 1.77 1.50 -23.30
CA LEU A 3 1.38 0.46 -22.33
C LEU A 3 1.10 -0.82 -23.14
N VAL A 4 1.89 -1.84 -22.92
CA VAL A 4 1.90 -3.05 -23.75
C VAL A 4 1.09 -4.15 -23.06
N SER A 5 0.14 -4.73 -23.80
CA SER A 5 -0.54 -5.97 -23.41
C SER A 5 -0.56 -6.96 -24.58
N ILE A 6 -0.57 -8.24 -24.23
CA ILE A 6 -0.77 -9.35 -25.16
C ILE A 6 -1.91 -10.23 -24.65
N THR A 7 -2.62 -10.90 -25.55
CA THR A 7 -3.71 -11.81 -25.16
C THR A 7 -3.38 -13.24 -25.54
N GLU A 8 -3.72 -14.16 -24.67
CA GLU A 8 -3.72 -15.60 -24.92
C GLU A 8 -5.14 -16.15 -24.79
N GLN A 9 -5.41 -17.26 -25.46
CA GLN A 9 -6.68 -17.94 -25.41
C GLN A 9 -6.49 -19.36 -24.88
N ALA A 10 -7.13 -19.66 -23.76
CA ALA A 10 -7.21 -21.01 -23.22
C ALA A 10 -8.53 -21.66 -23.69
N THR A 11 -8.43 -22.84 -24.32
CA THR A 11 -9.59 -23.63 -24.76
C THR A 11 -9.68 -24.89 -23.90
N LEU A 12 -10.86 -25.18 -23.38
CA LEU A 12 -11.11 -26.35 -22.55
C LEU A 12 -12.50 -26.96 -22.85
N ILE A 13 -12.71 -28.18 -22.43
CA ILE A 13 -14.05 -28.78 -22.36
C ILE A 13 -14.53 -28.64 -20.92
N ASP A 14 -15.66 -27.98 -20.73
CA ASP A 14 -16.24 -27.77 -19.41
C ASP A 14 -16.88 -29.07 -18.84
N PRO A 15 -17.29 -29.09 -17.55
CA PRO A 15 -17.93 -30.28 -16.96
C PRO A 15 -19.24 -30.69 -17.65
N SER A 16 -19.88 -29.85 -18.46
CA SER A 16 -21.07 -30.19 -19.24
C SER A 16 -20.73 -30.82 -20.60
N GLY A 17 -19.43 -30.90 -20.93
CA GLY A 17 -18.95 -31.44 -22.22
C GLY A 17 -18.93 -30.41 -23.35
N GLN A 18 -19.09 -29.11 -23.05
CA GLN A 18 -19.04 -28.04 -24.04
C GLN A 18 -17.66 -27.41 -24.14
N VAL A 19 -17.29 -26.94 -25.33
CA VAL A 19 -16.05 -26.17 -25.52
C VAL A 19 -16.24 -24.80 -24.89
N ALA A 20 -15.34 -24.44 -23.96
CA ALA A 20 -15.26 -23.13 -23.34
C ALA A 20 -13.94 -22.47 -23.70
N GLU A 21 -13.97 -21.18 -23.93
CA GLU A 21 -12.80 -20.35 -24.24
C GLU A 21 -12.65 -19.26 -23.18
N GLN A 22 -11.40 -19.00 -22.78
CA GLN A 22 -11.07 -17.95 -21.83
C GLN A 22 -9.97 -17.08 -22.43
N VAL A 23 -10.19 -15.78 -22.41
CA VAL A 23 -9.18 -14.78 -22.83
C VAL A 23 -8.40 -14.35 -21.60
N ILE A 24 -7.08 -14.42 -21.69
CA ILE A 24 -6.15 -14.00 -20.67
C ILE A 24 -5.33 -12.85 -21.23
N GLU A 25 -5.39 -11.69 -20.59
CA GLU A 25 -4.60 -10.51 -20.96
C GLU A 25 -3.37 -10.43 -20.06
N HIS A 26 -2.17 -10.38 -20.66
CA HIS A 26 -0.89 -10.18 -19.96
C HIS A 26 -0.44 -8.74 -20.17
N ARG A 27 -0.32 -7.98 -19.10
CA ARG A 27 0.14 -6.58 -19.10
C ARG A 27 1.54 -6.51 -18.53
N THR A 28 2.42 -5.83 -19.24
CA THR A 28 3.80 -5.63 -18.79
C THR A 28 3.99 -4.22 -18.24
N ASP A 29 4.43 -4.12 -16.98
CA ASP A 29 4.81 -2.84 -16.39
C ASP A 29 6.00 -2.24 -17.15
N PRO A 30 5.85 -1.04 -17.74
CA PRO A 30 6.85 -0.49 -18.65
C PRO A 30 8.15 -0.06 -17.95
N LEU A 31 8.15 0.06 -16.61
CA LEU A 31 9.32 0.40 -15.83
C LEU A 31 10.10 -0.84 -15.39
N THR A 32 9.40 -1.83 -14.86
CA THR A 32 10.01 -2.97 -14.17
C THR A 32 10.04 -4.24 -15.01
N GLY A 33 9.20 -4.33 -16.04
CA GLY A 33 9.01 -5.55 -16.82
C GLY A 33 8.14 -6.60 -16.13
N GLN A 34 7.59 -6.32 -14.96
CA GLN A 34 6.70 -7.23 -14.26
C GLN A 34 5.43 -7.48 -15.07
N VAL A 35 4.94 -8.71 -15.06
CA VAL A 35 3.73 -9.11 -15.79
C VAL A 35 2.55 -9.29 -14.81
N ALA A 36 1.41 -8.73 -15.18
CA ALA A 36 0.13 -8.95 -14.53
C ALA A 36 -0.79 -9.70 -15.52
N SER A 37 -1.29 -10.87 -15.12
CA SER A 37 -2.20 -11.66 -15.95
C SER A 37 -3.64 -11.42 -15.51
N ILE A 38 -4.52 -10.98 -16.41
CA ILE A 38 -5.92 -10.69 -16.13
C ILE A 38 -6.80 -11.74 -16.83
N ASN A 39 -7.53 -12.52 -16.03
CA ASN A 39 -8.50 -13.51 -16.52
C ASN A 39 -9.86 -13.28 -15.85
N LEU A 40 -10.76 -12.63 -16.56
CA LEU A 40 -12.09 -12.30 -16.05
C LEU A 40 -12.99 -13.52 -15.85
N ALA A 41 -12.73 -14.64 -16.55
CA ALA A 41 -13.45 -15.89 -16.35
C ALA A 41 -13.23 -16.51 -14.96
N LEU A 42 -12.14 -16.14 -14.28
CA LEU A 42 -11.90 -16.51 -12.90
C LEU A 42 -12.79 -15.73 -11.90
N GLY A 43 -13.54 -14.72 -12.33
CA GLY A 43 -14.35 -13.87 -11.46
C GLY A 43 -15.39 -14.64 -10.63
N GLU A 44 -15.98 -15.72 -11.16
CA GLU A 44 -16.89 -16.56 -10.41
C GLU A 44 -16.15 -17.41 -9.35
N LYS A 45 -15.03 -18.01 -9.73
CA LYS A 45 -14.14 -18.72 -8.82
C LYS A 45 -13.63 -17.76 -7.74
N ALA A 46 -13.30 -16.53 -8.12
CA ALA A 46 -12.87 -15.48 -7.20
C ALA A 46 -13.94 -15.15 -6.15
N ARG A 47 -15.21 -15.09 -6.50
CA ARG A 47 -16.30 -14.90 -5.50
C ARG A 47 -16.29 -15.98 -4.41
N VAL A 48 -15.94 -17.20 -4.74
CA VAL A 48 -15.84 -18.30 -3.78
C VAL A 48 -14.60 -18.16 -2.91
N PHE A 49 -13.45 -17.82 -3.50
CA PHE A 49 -12.15 -17.75 -2.81
C PHE A 49 -11.86 -16.39 -2.18
N LEU A 50 -12.10 -15.30 -2.91
CA LEU A 50 -11.97 -13.95 -2.38
C LEU A 50 -13.10 -13.67 -1.38
N GLY A 51 -14.32 -13.95 -1.77
CA GLY A 51 -15.51 -13.79 -0.93
C GLY A 51 -15.70 -12.35 -0.44
N VAL A 52 -16.63 -12.20 0.47
CA VAL A 52 -16.80 -11.00 1.28
C VAL A 52 -16.44 -11.33 2.74
N ALA A 53 -16.03 -10.31 3.49
CA ALA A 53 -15.70 -10.47 4.89
C ALA A 53 -16.93 -10.98 5.69
N ASP A 54 -16.65 -11.84 6.67
CA ASP A 54 -17.60 -12.24 7.68
C ASP A 54 -17.70 -11.11 8.72
N LEU A 55 -18.76 -10.31 8.63
CA LEU A 55 -18.94 -9.14 9.50
C LEU A 55 -19.11 -9.52 10.98
N PRO A 56 -19.91 -10.54 11.35
CA PRO A 56 -19.96 -11.03 12.71
C PRO A 56 -18.58 -11.45 13.26
N LEU A 57 -17.78 -12.13 12.45
CA LEU A 57 -16.41 -12.51 12.84
C LEU A 57 -15.51 -11.27 13.06
N LEU A 58 -15.65 -10.23 12.23
CA LEU A 58 -14.91 -8.98 12.39
C LEU A 58 -15.29 -8.25 13.67
N GLU A 59 -16.57 -8.19 13.99
CA GLU A 59 -17.08 -7.58 15.24
C GLU A 59 -16.57 -8.35 16.47
N GLU A 60 -16.67 -9.67 16.45
CA GLU A 60 -16.14 -10.53 17.50
C GLU A 60 -14.62 -10.36 17.67
N LEU A 61 -13.86 -10.30 16.55
CA LEU A 61 -12.43 -10.07 16.57
C LEU A 61 -12.10 -8.69 17.16
N GLN A 62 -12.86 -7.65 16.82
CA GLN A 62 -12.66 -6.30 17.35
C GLN A 62 -12.82 -6.28 18.89
N GLU A 63 -13.85 -6.90 19.41
CA GLU A 63 -14.07 -6.96 20.86
C GLU A 63 -12.98 -7.78 21.57
N LYS A 64 -12.71 -8.97 21.08
CA LYS A 64 -11.71 -9.87 21.67
C LYS A 64 -10.29 -9.30 21.61
N SER A 65 -9.92 -8.67 20.49
CA SER A 65 -8.58 -8.11 20.33
C SER A 65 -8.37 -6.80 21.08
N ARG A 66 -9.44 -6.08 21.43
CA ARG A 66 -9.35 -4.90 22.30
C ARG A 66 -8.93 -5.27 23.73
N ALA A 67 -9.45 -6.38 24.24
CA ALA A 67 -9.07 -6.88 25.56
C ALA A 67 -7.59 -7.29 25.56
N GLY A 68 -6.76 -6.58 26.31
CA GLY A 68 -5.32 -6.84 26.37
C GLY A 68 -4.50 -6.31 25.17
N CYS A 69 -5.07 -5.48 24.32
CA CYS A 69 -4.36 -4.87 23.22
C CYS A 69 -3.17 -4.01 23.73
N PRO A 70 -1.92 -4.32 23.31
CA PRO A 70 -0.74 -3.56 23.76
C PRO A 70 -0.75 -2.12 23.26
N PHE A 71 -1.44 -1.86 22.13
CA PHE A 71 -1.51 -0.53 21.53
C PHE A 71 -2.56 0.35 22.19
N CYS A 72 -3.65 -0.20 22.71
CA CYS A 72 -4.59 0.55 23.55
C CYS A 72 -3.95 1.04 24.85
N ALA A 73 -2.95 0.33 25.38
CA ALA A 73 -2.22 0.69 26.60
C ALA A 73 -0.84 1.32 26.31
N ALA A 74 -0.54 1.67 25.06
CA ALA A 74 0.81 2.07 24.65
C ALA A 74 1.32 3.37 25.29
N VAL A 75 0.42 4.27 25.66
CA VAL A 75 0.78 5.52 26.37
C VAL A 75 1.49 5.21 27.69
N GLU A 76 1.01 4.25 28.43
CA GLU A 76 1.52 3.90 29.76
C GLU A 76 2.55 2.77 29.69
N LYS A 77 2.28 1.73 28.91
CA LYS A 77 3.02 0.45 28.89
C LYS A 77 3.87 0.24 27.64
N GLY A 78 3.79 1.14 26.64
CA GLY A 78 4.54 1.02 25.40
C GLY A 78 6.04 1.26 25.60
N THR A 79 6.81 0.83 24.61
CA THR A 79 8.24 1.07 24.50
C THR A 79 8.56 2.57 24.44
N ARG A 80 9.81 2.93 24.75
CA ARG A 80 10.28 4.32 24.73
C ARG A 80 11.53 4.45 23.88
N PHE A 81 11.63 5.54 23.14
CA PHE A 81 12.89 5.94 22.50
C PHE A 81 13.92 6.32 23.56
N PRO A 82 15.21 6.03 23.32
CA PRO A 82 16.27 6.58 24.15
C PRO A 82 16.22 8.11 24.17
N PRO A 83 16.54 8.78 25.30
CA PRO A 83 16.51 10.25 25.42
C PRO A 83 17.35 10.98 24.36
N ALA A 84 18.45 10.37 23.92
CA ALA A 84 19.29 10.94 22.85
C ALA A 84 18.59 10.99 21.48
N PHE A 85 17.61 10.13 21.23
CA PHE A 85 16.81 10.13 20.00
C PHE A 85 15.53 10.97 20.16
N ALA A 86 14.80 10.78 21.23
CA ALA A 86 13.57 11.49 21.56
C ALA A 86 13.44 11.66 23.08
N PRO A 87 13.77 12.84 23.63
CA PRO A 87 13.70 13.10 25.08
C PRO A 87 12.32 12.85 25.68
N GLU A 88 11.25 13.02 24.89
CA GLU A 88 9.86 12.75 25.23
C GLU A 88 9.53 11.26 25.36
N GLY A 89 10.43 10.38 24.90
CA GLY A 89 10.32 8.92 24.93
C GLY A 89 9.31 8.33 23.93
N GLN A 90 8.27 9.06 23.59
CA GLN A 90 7.29 8.71 22.55
C GLN A 90 6.89 9.98 21.80
N LEU A 91 6.60 9.89 20.49
CA LEU A 91 6.16 11.04 19.70
C LEU A 91 4.65 11.02 19.55
N ARG A 92 4.01 12.18 19.69
CA ARG A 92 2.54 12.31 19.60
C ARG A 92 2.14 13.31 18.54
N PHE A 93 1.13 12.92 17.71
CA PHE A 93 0.53 13.75 16.68
C PHE A 93 -0.99 13.56 16.73
N GLY A 94 -1.71 14.47 17.38
CA GLY A 94 -3.13 14.26 17.66
C GLY A 94 -3.36 12.96 18.43
N GLY A 95 -4.20 12.05 17.89
CA GLY A 95 -4.44 10.72 18.46
C GLY A 95 -3.32 9.69 18.18
N ALA A 96 -2.40 10.00 17.26
CA ALA A 96 -1.34 9.08 16.88
C ALA A 96 -0.19 9.07 17.88
N LEU A 97 0.41 7.87 18.05
CA LEU A 97 1.55 7.63 18.95
C LEU A 97 2.62 6.82 18.24
N ALA A 98 3.83 7.37 18.17
CA ALA A 98 5.00 6.65 17.66
C ALA A 98 5.91 6.19 18.81
N MET A 99 6.37 4.93 18.72
CA MET A 99 7.26 4.28 19.69
C MET A 99 8.18 3.28 19.00
N PRO A 100 9.32 2.88 19.59
CA PRO A 100 10.14 1.80 19.05
C PRO A 100 9.37 0.49 18.93
N ASN A 101 9.64 -0.28 17.87
CA ASN A 101 9.12 -1.63 17.78
C ASN A 101 9.87 -2.55 18.76
N LEU A 102 9.14 -3.26 19.63
CA LEU A 102 9.75 -4.20 20.58
C LEU A 102 10.53 -5.33 19.87
N PHE A 103 10.05 -5.74 18.68
CA PHE A 103 10.67 -6.77 17.86
C PHE A 103 11.24 -6.17 16.57
N SER A 104 12.33 -5.43 16.73
CA SER A 104 12.92 -4.64 15.65
C SER A 104 13.47 -5.50 14.51
N LYS A 105 13.19 -5.12 13.27
CA LYS A 105 13.70 -5.73 12.04
C LYS A 105 14.89 -4.96 11.45
N CYS A 106 15.16 -3.77 11.96
CA CYS A 106 16.28 -2.92 11.54
C CYS A 106 16.70 -1.98 12.68
N ALA A 107 17.77 -1.21 12.46
CA ALA A 107 18.34 -0.35 13.53
C ALA A 107 17.33 0.69 14.09
N ARG A 108 16.40 1.17 13.26
CA ARG A 108 15.36 2.13 13.64
C ARG A 108 14.01 1.63 13.15
N ASP A 109 13.49 0.63 13.83
CA ASP A 109 12.16 0.07 13.59
C ASP A 109 11.17 0.68 14.59
N SER A 110 10.13 1.28 14.09
CA SER A 110 9.14 2.00 14.90
C SER A 110 7.73 1.59 14.53
N VAL A 111 6.83 1.65 15.50
CA VAL A 111 5.39 1.50 15.35
C VAL A 111 4.75 2.88 15.49
N VAL A 112 3.82 3.22 14.61
CA VAL A 112 2.98 4.41 14.71
C VAL A 112 1.53 3.97 14.80
N ILE A 113 0.98 3.96 16.00
CA ILE A 113 -0.43 3.70 16.24
C ILE A 113 -1.21 4.91 15.73
N LEU A 114 -2.18 4.71 14.83
CA LEU A 114 -2.87 5.83 14.17
C LEU A 114 -3.78 6.64 15.12
N ASP A 115 -4.42 5.95 16.04
CA ASP A 115 -5.20 6.54 17.13
C ASP A 115 -5.27 5.56 18.30
N VAL A 116 -4.61 5.87 19.39
CA VAL A 116 -4.55 5.00 20.58
C VAL A 116 -5.92 4.72 21.18
N ALA A 117 -6.83 5.68 21.11
CA ALA A 117 -8.19 5.55 21.66
C ALA A 117 -9.12 4.74 20.74
N ASN A 118 -8.78 4.61 19.45
CA ASN A 118 -9.68 4.07 18.43
C ASN A 118 -9.23 2.70 17.90
N HIS A 119 -9.57 1.64 18.63
CA HIS A 119 -9.33 0.25 18.23
C HIS A 119 -10.42 -0.21 17.26
N VAL A 120 -10.24 -0.01 15.96
CA VAL A 120 -11.21 -0.31 14.90
C VAL A 120 -10.69 -1.32 13.91
N LEU A 121 -11.57 -2.22 13.45
CA LEU A 121 -11.26 -3.23 12.44
C LEU A 121 -12.03 -3.03 11.13
N PHE A 122 -12.69 -1.91 10.99
CA PHE A 122 -13.38 -1.48 9.77
C PHE A 122 -12.58 -0.35 9.11
N PRO A 123 -12.10 -0.52 7.87
CA PRO A 123 -11.27 0.46 7.17
C PRO A 123 -11.90 1.86 7.09
N SER A 124 -13.21 1.95 6.84
CA SER A 124 -13.94 3.22 6.77
C SER A 124 -13.92 4.03 8.08
N ARG A 125 -13.65 3.37 9.20
CA ARG A 125 -13.54 4.03 10.52
C ARG A 125 -12.13 4.57 10.82
N ILE A 126 -11.16 4.31 9.93
CA ILE A 126 -9.80 4.86 10.03
C ILE A 126 -9.79 6.27 9.44
N GLY A 127 -10.52 7.15 9.53
CA GLY A 127 -10.66 8.45 8.87
C GLY A 127 -9.35 9.15 8.44
N ALA A 128 -9.46 10.07 7.49
CA ALA A 128 -8.32 10.83 6.98
C ALA A 128 -7.51 11.57 8.08
N PRO A 129 -8.12 12.13 9.16
CA PRO A 129 -7.34 12.76 10.22
C PRO A 129 -6.39 11.80 10.96
N ALA A 130 -6.80 10.55 11.21
CA ALA A 130 -5.95 9.54 11.84
C ALA A 130 -4.80 9.15 10.92
N LEU A 131 -5.06 8.96 9.62
CA LEU A 131 -4.04 8.71 8.61
C LEU A 131 -3.05 9.89 8.50
N ALA A 132 -3.53 11.14 8.47
CA ALA A 132 -2.67 12.32 8.42
C ALA A 132 -1.74 12.41 9.64
N ASN A 133 -2.26 12.20 10.84
CA ASN A 133 -1.47 12.18 12.06
C ASN A 133 -0.42 11.05 12.04
N GLY A 134 -0.80 9.87 11.56
CA GLY A 134 0.12 8.75 11.39
C GLY A 134 1.23 9.04 10.37
N ILE A 135 0.90 9.66 9.24
CA ILE A 135 1.88 10.06 8.21
C ILE A 135 2.82 11.14 8.78
N ARG A 136 2.32 12.15 9.50
CA ARG A 136 3.16 13.16 10.18
C ARG A 136 4.15 12.50 11.15
N ALA A 137 3.69 11.54 11.93
CA ALA A 137 4.56 10.81 12.84
C ALA A 137 5.64 10.00 12.08
N ALA A 138 5.29 9.36 10.96
CA ALA A 138 6.25 8.64 10.12
C ALA A 138 7.29 9.58 9.50
N VAL A 139 6.88 10.74 8.99
CA VAL A 139 7.77 11.79 8.46
C VAL A 139 8.75 12.26 9.54
N GLU A 140 8.26 12.56 10.73
CA GLU A 140 9.10 13.01 11.84
C GLU A 140 10.09 11.94 12.29
N LEU A 141 9.67 10.67 12.36
CA LEU A 141 10.57 9.56 12.65
C LEU A 141 11.72 9.46 11.64
N VAL A 142 11.42 9.59 10.35
CA VAL A 142 12.44 9.57 9.29
C VAL A 142 13.40 10.75 9.43
N ARG A 143 12.88 11.96 9.66
CA ARG A 143 13.70 13.18 9.86
C ARG A 143 14.63 13.05 11.06
N ARG A 144 14.10 12.61 12.21
CA ARG A 144 14.90 12.40 13.45
C ARG A 144 15.92 11.28 13.27
N ALA A 145 15.55 10.17 12.67
CA ALA A 145 16.48 9.07 12.43
C ALA A 145 17.69 9.50 11.61
N ARG A 146 17.47 10.29 10.55
CA ARG A 146 18.55 10.84 9.73
C ARG A 146 19.41 11.89 10.44
N ALA A 147 18.79 12.75 11.26
CA ALA A 147 19.53 13.72 12.06
C ALA A 147 20.37 13.03 13.12
N PHE A 148 19.89 11.92 13.68
CA PHE A 148 20.58 11.13 14.68
C PHE A 148 21.70 10.25 14.09
N ASP A 149 21.46 9.69 12.90
CA ASP A 149 22.38 8.80 12.19
C ASP A 149 22.34 9.12 10.68
N PRO A 150 23.30 9.92 10.19
CA PRO A 150 23.37 10.29 8.77
C PRO A 150 23.52 9.12 7.80
N ALA A 151 23.94 7.93 8.26
CA ALA A 151 24.03 6.73 7.44
C ALA A 151 22.66 6.03 7.27
N ALA A 152 21.67 6.33 8.12
CA ALA A 152 20.32 5.78 8.06
C ALA A 152 19.46 6.53 7.03
N VAL A 153 19.78 6.37 5.74
CA VAL A 153 19.16 7.12 4.65
C VAL A 153 17.99 6.41 3.97
N HIS A 154 17.92 5.07 4.09
CA HIS A 154 16.86 4.27 3.48
C HIS A 154 15.69 4.12 4.45
N HIS A 155 14.50 4.36 3.97
CA HIS A 155 13.29 4.25 4.78
C HIS A 155 12.11 3.68 4.00
N LEU A 156 11.32 2.89 4.70
CA LEU A 156 10.09 2.29 4.24
C LEU A 156 9.06 2.42 5.36
N ALA A 157 7.89 2.92 5.05
CA ALA A 157 6.76 2.95 5.96
C ALA A 157 5.58 2.19 5.35
N GLY A 158 4.73 1.58 6.16
CA GLY A 158 3.59 0.86 5.64
C GLY A 158 2.64 0.37 6.72
N MET A 159 1.51 -0.15 6.30
CA MET A 159 0.49 -0.75 7.16
C MET A 159 0.08 -2.11 6.62
N ASN A 160 0.04 -3.07 7.51
CA ASN A 160 -0.68 -4.32 7.33
C ASN A 160 -1.96 -4.25 8.14
N PHE A 161 -3.11 -4.41 7.52
CA PHE A 161 -4.39 -4.33 8.20
C PHE A 161 -5.10 -5.67 8.23
N LEU A 162 -5.46 -6.14 9.41
CA LEU A 162 -6.04 -7.45 9.72
C LEU A 162 -5.10 -8.65 9.40
N PRO A 163 -5.36 -9.85 9.95
CA PRO A 163 -4.50 -11.02 9.75
C PRO A 163 -4.26 -11.40 8.29
N PRO A 164 -5.26 -11.38 7.38
CA PRO A 164 -4.98 -11.62 5.96
C PRO A 164 -4.08 -10.56 5.30
N GLY A 165 -4.04 -9.35 5.83
CA GLY A 165 -3.09 -8.31 5.45
C GLY A 165 -1.71 -8.45 6.09
N GLY A 166 -1.50 -9.48 6.93
CA GLY A 166 -0.22 -9.72 7.61
C GLY A 166 -0.07 -8.97 8.95
N SER A 167 -1.15 -8.44 9.51
CA SER A 167 -1.10 -7.77 10.82
C SER A 167 -1.16 -8.78 11.97
N SER A 168 -0.18 -8.73 12.86
CA SER A 168 -0.19 -9.52 14.11
C SER A 168 -0.95 -8.84 15.25
N VAL A 169 -1.13 -7.52 15.19
CA VAL A 169 -1.92 -6.73 16.14
C VAL A 169 -2.99 -5.98 15.35
N PRO A 170 -4.26 -6.33 15.50
CA PRO A 170 -5.33 -5.78 14.67
C PRO A 170 -5.78 -4.36 15.06
N HIS A 171 -4.95 -3.58 15.73
CA HIS A 171 -5.13 -2.16 15.99
C HIS A 171 -4.42 -1.36 14.88
N PRO A 172 -5.06 -0.42 14.17
CA PRO A 172 -4.47 0.27 13.03
C PRO A 172 -3.15 0.97 13.37
N HIS A 173 -2.09 0.59 12.67
CA HIS A 173 -0.76 1.15 12.90
C HIS A 173 0.12 1.09 11.65
N PHE A 174 1.00 2.07 11.49
CA PHE A 174 2.13 1.96 10.56
C PHE A 174 3.32 1.29 11.23
N GLN A 175 4.14 0.64 10.43
CA GLN A 175 5.52 0.30 10.75
C GLN A 175 6.43 1.21 9.96
N VAL A 176 7.48 1.75 10.58
CA VAL A 176 8.44 2.66 9.96
C VAL A 176 9.84 2.12 10.18
N HIS A 177 10.49 1.74 9.09
CA HIS A 177 11.85 1.24 9.08
C HIS A 177 12.78 2.33 8.55
N VAL A 178 13.85 2.67 9.30
CA VAL A 178 14.92 3.56 8.82
C VAL A 178 16.26 2.88 9.04
N ARG A 179 17.07 2.76 7.99
CA ARG A 179 18.29 1.93 8.03
C ARG A 179 19.33 2.38 6.98
N GLY A 180 20.56 1.88 7.13
CA GLY A 180 21.67 2.13 6.19
C GLY A 180 21.65 1.22 4.95
N VAL A 181 20.76 0.22 4.89
CA VAL A 181 20.69 -0.76 3.78
C VAL A 181 19.39 -0.55 3.01
N PRO A 182 19.41 -0.46 1.66
CA PRO A 182 18.21 -0.25 0.86
C PRO A 182 17.25 -1.46 0.90
N ASP A 183 15.96 -1.18 0.81
CA ASP A 183 14.97 -2.19 0.48
C ASP A 183 15.12 -2.60 -0.99
N SER A 184 15.26 -3.90 -1.25
CA SER A 184 15.58 -4.39 -2.60
C SER A 184 14.52 -4.01 -3.64
N GLY A 185 13.23 -3.96 -3.24
CA GLY A 185 12.13 -3.51 -4.11
C GLY A 185 12.29 -2.04 -4.51
N VAL A 186 12.54 -1.17 -3.52
CA VAL A 186 12.76 0.27 -3.75
C VAL A 186 14.01 0.51 -4.58
N ALA A 187 15.11 -0.21 -4.28
CA ALA A 187 16.35 -0.08 -5.04
C ALA A 187 16.15 -0.44 -6.53
N ARG A 188 15.39 -1.50 -6.83
CA ARG A 188 15.05 -1.85 -8.22
C ARG A 188 14.25 -0.75 -8.91
N LEU A 189 13.26 -0.17 -8.24
CA LEU A 189 12.46 0.94 -8.79
C LEU A 189 13.31 2.18 -9.07
N LEU A 190 14.21 2.55 -8.16
CA LEU A 190 15.13 3.67 -8.32
C LEU A 190 16.06 3.44 -9.53
N THR A 191 16.66 2.25 -9.63
CA THR A 191 17.53 1.88 -10.77
C THR A 191 16.77 1.93 -12.08
N ALA A 192 15.55 1.39 -12.12
CA ALA A 192 14.72 1.38 -13.32
C ALA A 192 14.29 2.81 -13.72
N SER A 193 13.94 3.68 -12.75
CA SER A 193 13.60 5.08 -12.99
C SER A 193 14.78 5.86 -13.58
N ALA A 194 15.97 5.69 -13.03
CA ALA A 194 17.20 6.30 -13.55
C ALA A 194 17.52 5.83 -14.99
N ALA A 195 17.40 4.53 -15.25
CA ALA A 195 17.60 3.95 -16.58
C ALA A 195 16.54 4.46 -17.59
N TRP A 196 15.30 4.61 -17.17
CA TRP A 196 14.25 5.21 -18.01
C TRP A 196 14.59 6.65 -18.40
N LYS A 197 14.95 7.47 -17.42
CA LYS A 197 15.32 8.88 -17.67
C LYS A 197 16.55 8.99 -18.57
N ALA A 198 17.57 8.16 -18.35
CA ALA A 198 18.76 8.13 -19.21
C ALA A 198 18.42 7.79 -20.67
N ARG A 199 17.46 6.88 -20.90
CA ARG A 199 17.04 6.46 -22.24
C ARG A 199 16.11 7.45 -22.92
N THR A 200 15.19 8.08 -22.16
CA THR A 200 14.08 8.87 -22.72
C THR A 200 14.21 10.38 -22.52
N GLY A 201 15.10 10.82 -21.66
CA GLY A 201 15.21 12.22 -21.22
C GLY A 201 14.08 12.70 -20.32
N ARG A 202 13.10 11.84 -19.99
CA ARG A 202 11.89 12.19 -19.22
C ARG A 202 11.86 11.46 -17.89
N ASP A 203 11.30 12.10 -16.87
CA ASP A 203 10.93 11.44 -15.63
C ASP A 203 9.78 10.44 -15.88
N TYR A 204 9.95 9.19 -15.42
CA TYR A 204 8.96 8.13 -15.62
C TYR A 204 7.63 8.43 -14.95
N TRP A 205 7.68 8.89 -13.71
CA TRP A 205 6.48 9.05 -12.86
C TRP A 205 5.60 10.18 -13.37
N SER A 206 6.20 11.29 -13.78
CA SER A 206 5.50 12.40 -14.42
C SER A 206 4.89 11.97 -15.77
N ALA A 207 5.64 11.20 -16.57
CA ALA A 207 5.15 10.68 -17.85
C ALA A 207 4.01 9.68 -17.69
N LEU A 208 4.04 8.85 -16.62
CA LEU A 208 2.96 7.93 -16.28
C LEU A 208 1.69 8.69 -15.90
N VAL A 209 1.79 9.65 -14.97
CA VAL A 209 0.64 10.47 -14.56
C VAL A 209 0.00 11.17 -15.75
N GLU A 210 0.81 11.79 -16.62
CA GLU A 210 0.34 12.46 -17.83
C GLU A 210 -0.41 11.49 -18.76
N SER A 211 0.16 10.30 -18.98
CA SER A 211 -0.44 9.25 -19.82
C SER A 211 -1.78 8.77 -19.25
N GLU A 212 -1.83 8.47 -17.95
CA GLU A 212 -3.04 8.00 -17.29
C GLU A 212 -4.14 9.07 -17.22
N ARG A 213 -3.75 10.32 -16.97
CA ARG A 213 -4.67 11.46 -16.98
C ARG A 213 -5.27 11.68 -18.39
N THR A 214 -4.45 11.53 -19.44
CA THR A 214 -4.89 11.69 -20.83
C THR A 214 -5.83 10.57 -21.25
N SER A 215 -5.52 9.32 -20.88
CA SER A 215 -6.38 8.18 -21.22
C SER A 215 -7.68 8.16 -20.39
N GLY A 216 -7.62 8.66 -19.16
CA GLY A 216 -8.73 8.66 -18.21
C GLY A 216 -9.20 7.28 -17.75
N GLN A 217 -8.56 6.19 -18.21
CA GLN A 217 -9.04 4.83 -17.93
C GLN A 217 -8.80 4.42 -16.47
N ARG A 218 -7.58 4.65 -15.96
CA ARG A 218 -7.13 4.25 -14.62
C ARG A 218 -6.81 5.42 -13.70
N TYR A 219 -6.80 6.64 -14.25
CA TYR A 219 -6.66 7.85 -13.44
C TYR A 219 -7.91 8.04 -12.56
N LEU A 220 -7.69 8.26 -11.26
CA LEU A 220 -8.78 8.40 -10.27
C LEU A 220 -9.08 9.86 -9.98
N GLY A 221 -8.04 10.66 -9.73
CA GLY A 221 -8.18 12.07 -9.36
C GLY A 221 -6.95 12.61 -8.68
N ARG A 222 -7.11 13.79 -8.05
CA ARG A 222 -6.03 14.52 -7.38
C ARG A 222 -6.48 15.04 -6.02
N ASP A 223 -5.60 14.93 -5.02
CA ASP A 223 -5.76 15.55 -3.70
C ASP A 223 -4.52 16.41 -3.38
N GLY A 224 -4.66 17.73 -3.43
CA GLY A 224 -3.50 18.63 -3.29
C GLY A 224 -2.43 18.30 -4.34
N PRO A 225 -1.18 18.00 -3.93
CA PRO A 225 -0.11 17.62 -4.84
C PRO A 225 -0.14 16.14 -5.24
N VAL A 226 -1.02 15.31 -4.66
CA VAL A 226 -1.05 13.85 -4.84
C VAL A 226 -1.91 13.44 -6.02
N GLU A 227 -1.33 12.69 -6.94
CA GLU A 227 -2.00 12.10 -8.12
C GLU A 227 -2.35 10.64 -7.84
N TRP A 228 -3.60 10.25 -8.08
CA TRP A 228 -4.11 8.91 -7.78
C TRP A 228 -4.48 8.15 -9.05
N LEU A 229 -4.04 6.89 -9.13
CA LEU A 229 -4.36 6.00 -10.25
C LEU A 229 -4.43 4.53 -9.82
N ALA A 230 -5.13 3.70 -10.59
CA ALA A 230 -5.03 2.26 -10.53
C ALA A 230 -3.85 1.79 -11.39
N ALA A 231 -3.09 0.81 -10.91
CA ALA A 231 -1.92 0.30 -11.62
C ALA A 231 -2.33 -0.37 -12.95
N PHE A 232 -1.60 -0.12 -14.05
CA PHE A 232 -1.84 -0.77 -15.34
C PHE A 232 -1.55 -2.27 -15.31
N ALA A 233 -0.39 -2.62 -14.78
CA ALA A 233 0.04 -3.98 -14.53
C ALA A 233 0.21 -4.17 -13.01
N PRO A 234 -0.89 -4.42 -12.28
CA PRO A 234 -0.85 -4.47 -10.82
C PRO A 234 -0.06 -5.67 -10.30
N SER A 235 0.73 -5.45 -9.26
CA SER A 235 1.45 -6.50 -8.54
C SER A 235 0.56 -7.25 -7.55
N HIS A 236 -0.56 -6.64 -7.17
CA HIS A 236 -1.48 -7.14 -6.16
C HIS A 236 -2.93 -6.79 -6.51
N GLN A 237 -3.87 -7.47 -5.86
CA GLN A 237 -5.29 -7.28 -6.15
C GLN A 237 -5.76 -5.84 -5.86
N ARG A 238 -6.44 -5.22 -6.82
CA ARG A 238 -6.96 -3.84 -6.75
C ARG A 238 -5.92 -2.82 -6.32
N GLU A 239 -4.73 -2.91 -6.89
CA GLU A 239 -3.61 -2.03 -6.54
C GLU A 239 -3.87 -0.60 -7.00
N VAL A 240 -3.75 0.34 -6.06
CA VAL A 240 -3.91 1.79 -6.25
C VAL A 240 -2.65 2.51 -5.81
N TRP A 241 -2.22 3.47 -6.62
CA TRP A 241 -1.04 4.29 -6.34
C TRP A 241 -1.44 5.75 -6.10
N GLY A 242 -0.93 6.33 -5.00
CA GLY A 242 -0.90 7.77 -4.78
C GLY A 242 0.53 8.27 -4.94
N MET A 243 0.78 9.16 -5.88
CA MET A 243 2.11 9.66 -6.20
C MET A 243 2.21 11.15 -5.92
N VAL A 244 3.38 11.60 -5.44
CA VAL A 244 3.67 13.02 -5.18
C VAL A 244 4.75 13.48 -6.16
N PRO A 245 4.39 13.95 -7.37
CA PRO A 245 5.35 14.43 -8.35
C PRO A 245 6.24 15.54 -7.79
N GLY A 246 7.53 15.47 -8.06
CA GLY A 246 8.50 16.45 -7.57
C GLY A 246 8.99 16.24 -6.13
N THR A 247 8.38 15.34 -5.38
CA THR A 247 8.82 14.91 -4.04
C THR A 247 9.33 13.49 -4.12
N GLY A 248 10.58 13.24 -3.78
CA GLY A 248 11.17 11.89 -3.87
C GLY A 248 11.16 11.14 -2.54
N SER A 249 11.25 11.85 -1.44
CA SER A 249 11.45 11.28 -0.11
C SER A 249 10.32 11.61 0.84
N LEU A 250 9.96 10.65 1.69
CA LEU A 250 9.01 10.86 2.79
C LEU A 250 9.48 12.00 3.73
N ALA A 251 10.81 12.19 3.88
CA ALA A 251 11.38 13.28 4.67
C ALA A 251 11.11 14.68 4.10
N GLU A 252 10.80 14.78 2.79
CA GLU A 252 10.52 16.05 2.10
C GLU A 252 9.04 16.42 2.12
N LEU A 253 8.18 15.50 2.53
CA LEU A 253 6.74 15.67 2.45
C LEU A 253 6.27 16.83 3.34
N ASP A 254 5.53 17.76 2.75
CA ASP A 254 4.89 18.87 3.42
C ASP A 254 3.47 18.54 3.90
N ASP A 255 2.82 19.46 4.61
CA ASP A 255 1.46 19.28 5.11
C ASP A 255 0.43 19.06 4.00
N ALA A 256 0.58 19.72 2.85
CA ALA A 256 -0.34 19.54 1.72
C ALA A 256 -0.24 18.12 1.14
N GLY A 257 0.97 17.58 1.03
CA GLY A 257 1.21 16.21 0.63
C GLY A 257 0.69 15.20 1.65
N ILE A 258 0.87 15.46 2.94
CA ILE A 258 0.35 14.62 4.02
C ILE A 258 -1.18 14.55 3.97
N GLU A 259 -1.84 15.69 3.89
CA GLU A 259 -3.31 15.76 3.81
C GLU A 259 -3.84 15.09 2.54
N GLY A 260 -3.19 15.31 1.40
CA GLY A 260 -3.56 14.69 0.12
C GLY A 260 -3.41 13.17 0.16
N LEU A 261 -2.32 12.64 0.73
CA LEU A 261 -2.13 11.20 0.91
C LEU A 261 -3.19 10.62 1.85
N ALA A 262 -3.47 11.29 2.97
CA ALA A 262 -4.45 10.84 3.95
C ALA A 262 -5.88 10.82 3.38
N ALA A 263 -6.27 11.86 2.64
CA ALA A 263 -7.58 11.97 2.01
C ALA A 263 -7.80 10.85 0.99
N GLY A 264 -6.87 10.66 0.05
CA GLY A 264 -7.00 9.62 -0.95
C GLY A 264 -6.92 8.22 -0.37
N LEU A 265 -6.01 7.95 0.59
CA LEU A 265 -5.96 6.66 1.28
C LEU A 265 -7.27 6.34 2.00
N SER A 266 -7.88 7.33 2.66
CA SER A 266 -9.19 7.13 3.31
C SER A 266 -10.27 6.68 2.32
N ARG A 267 -10.29 7.22 1.09
CA ARG A 267 -11.20 6.79 0.02
C ARG A 267 -10.88 5.38 -0.46
N VAL A 268 -9.60 5.07 -0.68
CA VAL A 268 -9.13 3.76 -1.16
C VAL A 268 -9.50 2.65 -0.17
N ILE A 269 -9.16 2.81 1.12
CA ILE A 269 -9.45 1.77 2.12
C ILE A 269 -10.95 1.62 2.41
N SER A 270 -11.73 2.71 2.32
CA SER A 270 -13.19 2.65 2.41
C SER A 270 -13.80 1.93 1.21
N PHE A 271 -13.22 2.10 0.01
CA PHE A 271 -13.63 1.33 -1.16
C PHE A 271 -13.34 -0.17 -0.99
N TYR A 272 -12.19 -0.55 -0.41
CA TYR A 272 -11.91 -1.96 -0.14
C TYR A 272 -12.95 -2.58 0.79
N GLU A 273 -13.39 -1.86 1.83
CA GLU A 273 -14.49 -2.31 2.69
C GLU A 273 -15.79 -2.50 1.92
N GLU A 274 -16.17 -1.54 1.07
CA GLU A 274 -17.39 -1.60 0.26
C GLU A 274 -17.44 -2.80 -0.68
N VAL A 275 -16.29 -3.19 -1.27
CA VAL A 275 -16.20 -4.40 -2.10
C VAL A 275 -15.99 -5.68 -1.29
N GLY A 276 -16.14 -5.61 0.03
CA GLY A 276 -16.04 -6.76 0.95
C GLY A 276 -14.62 -7.20 1.29
N ALA A 277 -13.59 -6.46 0.85
CA ALA A 277 -12.19 -6.75 1.11
C ALA A 277 -11.67 -5.84 2.24
N HIS A 278 -12.05 -6.13 3.49
CA HIS A 278 -11.63 -5.34 4.65
C HIS A 278 -10.11 -5.36 4.88
N PRO A 279 -9.41 -6.52 4.76
CA PRO A 279 -7.97 -6.54 4.88
C PRO A 279 -7.29 -5.82 3.70
N PHE A 280 -6.22 -5.09 4.01
CA PHE A 280 -5.39 -4.43 3.00
C PHE A 280 -3.93 -4.34 3.46
N THR A 281 -3.05 -4.05 2.51
CA THR A 281 -1.66 -3.68 2.76
C THR A 281 -1.35 -2.41 2.00
N LEU A 282 -0.60 -1.50 2.61
CA LEU A 282 -0.07 -0.33 1.92
C LEU A 282 1.39 -0.08 2.33
N ALA A 283 2.14 0.54 1.42
CA ALA A 283 3.52 0.95 1.68
C ALA A 283 3.84 2.29 1.02
N PHE A 284 4.59 3.13 1.73
CA PHE A 284 5.17 4.36 1.21
C PHE A 284 6.57 4.04 0.68
N LEU A 285 6.73 4.09 -0.62
CA LEU A 285 7.99 3.86 -1.31
C LEU A 285 8.68 5.20 -1.53
N SER A 286 9.91 5.33 -1.07
CA SER A 286 10.61 6.59 -0.91
C SER A 286 12.05 6.48 -1.39
N SER A 287 12.56 7.51 -2.05
CA SER A 287 14.00 7.63 -2.31
C SER A 287 14.78 7.84 -1.01
N PRO A 288 16.05 7.45 -0.97
CA PRO A 288 16.83 7.45 0.29
C PRO A 288 17.12 8.82 0.85
N ALA A 289 17.25 9.85 0.01
CA ALA A 289 17.67 11.17 0.47
C ALA A 289 16.88 12.29 -0.19
N PRO A 290 16.63 13.42 0.52
CA PRO A 290 16.20 14.66 -0.10
C PRO A 290 17.17 15.09 -1.20
N GLY A 291 16.62 15.57 -2.32
CA GLY A 291 17.39 16.04 -3.47
C GLY A 291 17.99 14.94 -4.36
N GLN A 292 17.95 13.67 -3.96
CA GLN A 292 18.31 12.54 -4.85
C GLN A 292 17.10 11.97 -5.60
N GLY A 293 15.92 12.52 -5.35
CA GLY A 293 14.65 12.06 -5.91
C GLY A 293 14.27 12.68 -7.25
N GLY A 294 15.17 13.36 -7.95
CA GLY A 294 14.87 13.97 -9.26
C GLY A 294 14.43 12.97 -10.35
N GLU A 295 14.42 11.69 -10.03
CA GLU A 295 14.08 10.59 -10.92
C GLU A 295 13.05 9.63 -10.28
N PHE A 296 12.59 9.93 -9.06
CA PHE A 296 11.65 9.11 -8.31
C PHE A 296 10.58 10.00 -7.68
N ALA A 297 9.32 9.63 -7.82
CA ALA A 297 8.23 10.23 -7.06
C ALA A 297 7.96 9.39 -5.81
N LEU A 298 7.89 10.05 -4.66
CA LEU A 298 7.31 9.44 -3.46
C LEU A 298 5.94 8.90 -3.80
N GLN A 299 5.70 7.66 -3.45
CA GLN A 299 4.43 7.01 -3.74
C GLN A 299 3.95 6.18 -2.56
N VAL A 300 2.64 6.14 -2.36
CA VAL A 300 1.97 5.11 -1.59
C VAL A 300 1.33 4.13 -2.55
N ARG A 301 1.56 2.84 -2.32
CA ARG A 301 0.86 1.76 -3.01
C ARG A 301 -0.02 1.04 -2.01
N ALA A 302 -1.28 0.86 -2.35
CA ALA A 302 -2.25 0.15 -1.52
C ALA A 302 -2.88 -0.97 -2.34
N CYS A 303 -3.14 -2.11 -1.71
CA CYS A 303 -3.82 -3.24 -2.34
C CYS A 303 -4.78 -3.91 -1.36
N SER A 304 -5.88 -4.45 -1.89
CA SER A 304 -6.80 -5.27 -1.10
C SER A 304 -6.20 -6.67 -0.88
N ARG A 305 -6.55 -7.29 0.26
CA ARG A 305 -6.11 -8.64 0.62
C ARG A 305 -7.31 -9.58 0.73
N PRO A 306 -7.11 -10.91 0.82
CA PRO A 306 -8.20 -11.85 0.98
C PRO A 306 -9.14 -11.49 2.13
N ALA A 307 -10.45 -11.61 1.92
CA ALA A 307 -11.45 -11.30 2.94
C ALA A 307 -11.29 -12.18 4.18
N LEU A 308 -11.43 -11.59 5.37
CA LEU A 308 -11.41 -12.35 6.63
C LEU A 308 -12.70 -13.17 6.77
N LYS A 309 -12.55 -14.48 6.83
CA LYS A 309 -13.62 -15.46 7.02
C LYS A 309 -13.06 -16.73 7.67
N PRO A 310 -13.88 -17.59 8.28
CA PRO A 310 -13.39 -18.77 9.01
C PRO A 310 -12.48 -19.70 8.19
N LEU A 311 -12.77 -19.86 6.91
CA LEU A 311 -11.98 -20.66 5.96
C LEU A 311 -11.47 -19.76 4.83
N TYR A 312 -10.65 -18.76 5.15
CA TYR A 312 -10.04 -17.95 4.11
C TYR A 312 -8.89 -18.71 3.43
N VAL A 313 -8.76 -18.49 2.12
CA VAL A 313 -7.67 -19.02 1.33
C VAL A 313 -6.74 -17.87 0.97
N ASN A 314 -5.45 -18.03 1.29
CA ASN A 314 -4.43 -17.08 0.83
C ASN A 314 -3.98 -17.45 -0.59
N TYR A 315 -4.64 -16.89 -1.59
CA TYR A 315 -4.34 -17.12 -3.00
C TYR A 315 -3.13 -16.29 -3.50
N GLU A 316 -2.58 -15.40 -2.67
CA GLU A 316 -1.43 -14.56 -3.04
C GLU A 316 -0.09 -15.24 -2.71
N THR A 317 -0.12 -16.40 -2.05
CA THR A 317 1.07 -17.16 -1.62
C THR A 317 1.26 -18.48 -2.36
N TRP A 318 0.61 -18.67 -3.51
CA TRP A 318 0.89 -19.82 -4.34
C TRP A 318 2.20 -19.61 -5.13
N PHE A 319 2.73 -20.65 -5.78
CA PHE A 319 4.05 -20.63 -6.41
C PHE A 319 4.23 -19.55 -7.50
N GLY A 320 3.16 -19.14 -8.20
CA GLY A 320 3.22 -18.11 -9.25
C GLY A 320 3.75 -16.78 -8.72
N PRO A 321 3.03 -16.06 -7.83
CA PRO A 321 3.53 -14.82 -7.24
C PRO A 321 4.81 -15.03 -6.42
N MET A 322 4.91 -16.12 -5.67
CA MET A 322 6.03 -16.35 -4.75
C MET A 322 7.38 -16.56 -5.45
N PHE A 323 7.40 -17.26 -6.57
CA PHE A 323 8.62 -17.61 -7.27
C PHE A 323 8.66 -17.08 -8.70
N GLY A 324 7.51 -16.97 -9.37
CA GLY A 324 7.38 -16.37 -10.71
C GLY A 324 7.44 -14.85 -10.67
N GLY A 325 6.95 -14.25 -9.59
CA GLY A 325 6.88 -12.80 -9.42
C GLY A 325 5.65 -12.15 -10.05
N ASP A 326 4.81 -12.93 -10.72
CA ASP A 326 3.65 -12.44 -11.49
C ASP A 326 2.34 -12.83 -10.81
N GLU A 327 1.41 -11.90 -10.73
CA GLU A 327 0.09 -12.09 -10.11
C GLU A 327 -0.99 -12.32 -11.17
N VAL A 328 -2.02 -13.08 -10.78
CA VAL A 328 -3.22 -13.32 -11.60
C VAL A 328 -4.41 -12.56 -11.03
N HIS A 329 -5.02 -11.72 -11.86
CA HIS A 329 -6.10 -10.82 -11.50
C HIS A 329 -7.44 -11.31 -12.07
N THR A 330 -8.49 -11.18 -11.29
CA THR A 330 -9.86 -11.57 -11.64
C THR A 330 -10.75 -10.38 -11.98
N GLU A 331 -10.22 -9.17 -11.83
CA GLU A 331 -10.86 -7.90 -12.14
C GLU A 331 -9.85 -6.98 -12.85
N ALA A 332 -10.27 -6.36 -13.95
CA ALA A 332 -9.41 -5.42 -14.67
C ALA A 332 -9.25 -4.10 -13.89
N PRO A 333 -8.07 -3.47 -13.92
CA PRO A 333 -7.83 -2.18 -13.27
C PRO A 333 -8.83 -1.09 -13.64
N GLU A 334 -9.26 -1.03 -14.88
CA GLU A 334 -10.25 -0.08 -15.39
C GLU A 334 -11.61 -0.23 -14.70
N ALA A 335 -11.98 -1.46 -14.34
CA ALA A 335 -13.28 -1.76 -13.73
C ALA A 335 -13.35 -1.24 -12.29
N TYR A 336 -12.33 -1.51 -11.47
CA TYR A 336 -12.33 -0.97 -10.11
C TYR A 336 -11.96 0.53 -10.09
N ALA A 337 -11.16 1.03 -11.03
CA ALA A 337 -10.89 2.45 -11.18
C ALA A 337 -12.16 3.25 -11.46
N ALA A 338 -13.04 2.75 -12.35
CA ALA A 338 -14.31 3.41 -12.65
C ALA A 338 -15.20 3.56 -11.39
N LYS A 339 -15.27 2.51 -10.56
CA LYS A 339 -16.02 2.53 -9.29
C LYS A 339 -15.39 3.50 -8.27
N LEU A 340 -14.06 3.45 -8.15
CA LEU A 340 -13.32 4.24 -7.18
C LEU A 340 -13.27 5.73 -7.54
N ARG A 341 -13.21 6.07 -8.83
CA ARG A 341 -13.20 7.45 -9.33
C ARG A 341 -14.42 8.25 -8.90
N ALA A 342 -15.58 7.62 -8.73
CA ALA A 342 -16.78 8.29 -8.24
C ALA A 342 -16.63 8.90 -6.84
N ARG A 343 -15.50 8.64 -6.17
CA ARG A 343 -15.18 9.16 -4.82
C ARG A 343 -14.24 10.37 -4.84
N TRP A 344 -13.69 10.72 -6.01
CA TRP A 344 -12.93 11.93 -6.30
C TRP A 344 -13.79 12.96 -7.00
#